data_ccdcc4155348ade12a3da065ba97b662
#
_entry.id   ccdcc4155348ade12a3da065ba97b662
#
_cell.length_a   1.000
_cell.length_b   1.000
_cell.length_c   1.000
_cell.angle_alpha   90.00
_cell.angle_beta   90.00
_cell.angle_gamma   90.00
#
_symmetry.space_group_name_H-M   'P 1'
#
loop_
_entity.id
_entity.type
_entity.pdbx_description
1 polymer ?
#
loop_
_entity_poly.entity_id
_entity_poly.type
_entity_poly.pdbx_seq_one_letter_code
_entity_poly.pdbx_strand_id
1 'polypeptide(L)'
;MIIDFDGNTCLITQEKASVKTLVNNIEQSYEKRYKNYHLIVNLSSIDKISLEEIIEFLRLSNNHRSDKKSFVVVSDKVDLDMMPDEIVVVPTLHEAYDIIEMEDIERDLGF
;
A
#
# COMPACT_ATOMS: atom_id res chain seq x y z
N MET A 1 0.69 -14.31 3.99
CA MET A 1 1.20 -12.92 4.03
C MET A 1 2.69 -12.96 4.30
N ILE A 2 3.47 -12.39 3.41
CA ILE A 2 4.94 -12.33 3.53
C ILE A 2 5.31 -10.87 3.82
N ILE A 3 6.13 -10.64 4.84
CA ILE A 3 6.50 -9.29 5.27
C ILE A 3 8.02 -9.15 5.19
N ASP A 4 8.48 -8.15 4.43
CA ASP A 4 9.89 -7.81 4.30
C ASP A 4 10.11 -6.35 4.69
N PHE A 5 11.13 -6.08 5.48
CA PHE A 5 11.54 -4.72 5.82
C PHE A 5 12.79 -4.36 5.03
N ASP A 6 12.73 -3.23 4.32
CA ASP A 6 13.83 -2.71 3.52
C ASP A 6 14.01 -1.23 3.86
N GLY A 7 14.99 -0.95 4.75
CA GLY A 7 15.20 0.40 5.24
C GLY A 7 13.96 0.94 5.95
N ASN A 8 13.41 2.03 5.43
CA ASN A 8 12.20 2.68 5.97
C ASN A 8 10.91 2.20 5.32
N THR A 9 10.97 1.13 4.53
CA THR A 9 9.82 0.60 3.80
C THR A 9 9.51 -0.83 4.25
N CYS A 10 8.25 -1.11 4.47
CA CYS A 10 7.75 -2.45 4.74
C CYS A 10 6.98 -2.94 3.52
N LEU A 11 7.42 -4.05 2.94
CA LEU A 11 6.77 -4.70 1.81
C LEU A 11 5.93 -5.86 2.32
N ILE A 12 4.63 -5.79 2.07
CA ILE A 12 3.69 -6.84 2.45
C ILE A 12 3.19 -7.49 1.17
N THR A 13 3.47 -8.79 1.00
CA THR A 13 3.05 -9.55 -0.17
C THR A 13 1.95 -10.53 0.23
N GLN A 14 0.82 -10.48 -0.46
CA GLN A 14 -0.30 -11.40 -0.28
C GLN A 14 -0.46 -12.22 -1.56
N GLU A 15 -0.33 -13.53 -1.43
CA GLU A 15 -0.41 -14.44 -2.57
C GLU A 15 -1.81 -15.05 -2.73
N LYS A 16 -2.46 -15.31 -1.62
CA LYS A 16 -3.78 -15.94 -1.56
C LYS A 16 -4.55 -15.34 -0.40
N ALA A 17 -5.81 -15.57 -0.32
CA ALA A 17 -6.71 -15.10 0.72
C ALA A 17 -7.36 -13.76 0.36
N SER A 18 -8.36 -13.39 1.14
CA SER A 18 -9.14 -12.21 0.85
C SER A 18 -8.39 -10.94 1.22
N VAL A 19 -8.61 -9.90 0.44
CA VAL A 19 -8.09 -8.56 0.72
C VAL A 19 -8.59 -8.05 2.06
N LYS A 20 -9.85 -8.33 2.40
CA LYS A 20 -10.42 -7.92 3.69
C LYS A 20 -9.67 -8.51 4.88
N THR A 21 -9.30 -9.78 4.81
CA THR A 21 -8.48 -10.43 5.84
C THR A 21 -7.12 -9.77 5.95
N LEU A 22 -6.50 -9.46 4.82
CA LEU A 22 -5.21 -8.77 4.79
C LEU A 22 -5.30 -7.40 5.46
N VAL A 23 -6.30 -6.59 5.10
CA VAL A 23 -6.51 -5.27 5.69
C VAL A 23 -6.66 -5.38 7.20
N ASN A 24 -7.50 -6.30 7.68
CA ASN A 24 -7.71 -6.52 9.10
C ASN A 24 -6.40 -6.89 9.82
N ASN A 25 -5.60 -7.77 9.22
CA ASN A 25 -4.32 -8.18 9.81
C ASN A 25 -3.34 -7.01 9.92
N ILE A 26 -3.29 -6.16 8.90
CA ILE A 26 -2.44 -4.98 8.94
C ILE A 26 -2.91 -4.01 10.02
N GLU A 27 -4.21 -3.74 10.09
CA GLU A 27 -4.77 -2.81 11.06
C GLU A 27 -4.55 -3.27 12.51
N GLN A 28 -4.67 -4.57 12.77
CA GLN A 28 -4.46 -5.12 14.11
C GLN A 28 -3.03 -4.95 14.62
N SER A 29 -2.06 -4.91 13.72
CA SER A 29 -0.65 -4.79 14.07
C SER A 29 -0.07 -3.41 13.74
N TYR A 30 -0.92 -2.47 13.35
CA TYR A 30 -0.47 -1.19 12.77
C TYR A 30 0.46 -0.42 13.71
N GLU A 31 0.02 -0.19 14.95
CA GLU A 31 0.79 0.60 15.91
C GLU A 31 2.14 -0.02 16.26
N LYS A 32 2.20 -1.35 16.32
CA LYS A 32 3.41 -2.06 16.74
C LYS A 32 4.40 -2.29 15.61
N ARG A 33 3.91 -2.48 14.37
CA ARG A 33 4.75 -2.97 13.27
C ARG A 33 4.88 -2.02 12.11
N TYR A 34 3.81 -1.30 11.74
CA TYR A 34 3.74 -0.64 10.43
C TYR A 34 3.78 0.88 10.48
N LYS A 35 3.40 1.47 11.59
CA LYS A 35 3.22 2.91 11.71
C LYS A 35 4.44 3.74 11.29
N ASN A 36 5.63 3.25 11.59
CA ASN A 36 6.88 3.98 11.36
C ASN A 36 7.54 3.70 10.01
N TYR A 37 6.89 2.92 9.15
CA TYR A 37 7.42 2.53 7.85
C TYR A 37 6.50 3.01 6.73
N HIS A 38 7.07 3.29 5.56
CA HIS A 38 6.26 3.35 4.35
C HIS A 38 5.74 1.94 4.07
N LEU A 39 4.52 1.84 3.52
CA LEU A 39 3.91 0.55 3.24
C LEU A 39 3.73 0.35 1.74
N ILE A 40 4.18 -0.80 1.25
CA ILE A 40 3.84 -1.30 -0.08
C ILE A 40 3.07 -2.60 0.14
N VAL A 41 1.85 -2.65 -0.38
CA VAL A 41 1.03 -3.86 -0.36
C VAL A 41 1.04 -4.46 -1.75
N ASN A 42 1.76 -5.57 -1.91
CA ASN A 42 1.94 -6.22 -3.20
C ASN A 42 0.88 -7.30 -3.40
N LEU A 43 -0.03 -7.05 -4.32
CA LEU A 43 -1.13 -7.95 -4.68
C LEU A 43 -0.96 -8.52 -6.08
N SER A 44 0.24 -8.44 -6.65
CA SER A 44 0.48 -8.84 -8.04
C SER A 44 0.23 -10.33 -8.31
N SER A 45 0.28 -11.18 -7.29
CA SER A 45 -0.01 -12.61 -7.41
C SER A 45 -1.51 -12.94 -7.33
N ILE A 46 -2.36 -11.97 -7.04
CA ILE A 46 -3.79 -12.17 -6.97
C ILE A 46 -4.40 -11.86 -8.34
N ASP A 47 -5.04 -12.87 -8.97
CA ASP A 47 -5.51 -12.76 -10.34
C ASP A 47 -6.74 -11.89 -10.51
N LYS A 48 -7.60 -11.82 -9.51
CA LYS A 48 -8.84 -11.06 -9.58
C LYS A 48 -8.98 -10.17 -8.36
N ILE A 49 -9.01 -8.87 -8.60
CA ILE A 49 -9.21 -7.86 -7.56
C ILE A 49 -10.30 -6.90 -8.05
N SER A 50 -11.35 -6.73 -7.26
CA SER A 50 -12.42 -5.78 -7.56
C SER A 50 -12.10 -4.40 -7.03
N LEU A 51 -12.83 -3.40 -7.53
CA LEU A 51 -12.77 -2.04 -7.00
C LEU A 51 -13.14 -2.02 -5.52
N GLU A 52 -14.17 -2.78 -5.13
CA GLU A 52 -14.59 -2.86 -3.73
C GLU A 52 -13.48 -3.37 -2.82
N GLU A 53 -12.69 -4.33 -3.30
CA GLU A 53 -11.55 -4.84 -2.53
C GLU A 53 -10.45 -3.79 -2.37
N ILE A 54 -10.18 -3.02 -3.41
CA ILE A 54 -9.21 -1.92 -3.33
C ILE A 54 -9.70 -0.85 -2.33
N ILE A 55 -10.99 -0.54 -2.34
CA ILE A 55 -11.58 0.43 -1.42
C ILE A 55 -11.42 0.01 0.06
N GLU A 56 -11.31 -1.29 0.34
CA GLU A 56 -11.03 -1.75 1.71
C GLU A 56 -9.72 -1.18 2.28
N PHE A 57 -8.78 -0.78 1.43
CA PHE A 57 -7.54 -0.15 1.87
C PHE A 57 -7.67 1.35 2.14
N LEU A 58 -8.80 1.97 1.82
CA LEU A 58 -8.93 3.42 1.83
C LEU A 58 -8.67 4.02 3.21
N ARG A 59 -9.29 3.45 4.25
CA ARG A 59 -9.11 3.92 5.62
C ARG A 59 -7.66 3.79 6.07
N LEU A 60 -7.05 2.64 5.78
CA LEU A 60 -5.66 2.37 6.13
C LEU A 60 -4.72 3.34 5.41
N SER A 61 -4.95 3.55 4.12
CA SER A 61 -4.17 4.49 3.32
C SER A 61 -4.27 5.91 3.87
N ASN A 62 -5.48 6.39 4.14
CA ASN A 62 -5.69 7.74 4.65
C ASN A 62 -5.04 7.95 6.01
N ASN A 63 -5.18 6.98 6.92
CA ASN A 63 -4.55 7.05 8.24
C ASN A 63 -3.03 7.07 8.14
N HIS A 64 -2.49 6.25 7.26
CA HIS A 64 -1.03 6.14 7.11
C HIS A 64 -0.46 7.42 6.50
N ARG A 65 -1.15 8.01 5.53
CA ARG A 65 -0.74 9.28 4.93
C ARG A 65 -0.86 10.44 5.92
N SER A 66 -1.84 10.40 6.83
CA SER A 66 -1.93 11.37 7.93
C SER A 66 -0.70 11.33 8.83
N ASP A 67 -0.10 10.17 8.98
CA ASP A 67 1.13 9.98 9.75
C ASP A 67 2.38 10.34 8.93
N LYS A 68 2.20 10.93 7.75
CA LYS A 68 3.27 11.36 6.83
C LYS A 68 4.11 10.21 6.30
N LYS A 69 3.46 9.08 6.06
CA LYS A 69 4.06 7.90 5.45
C LYS A 69 3.37 7.60 4.12
N SER A 70 4.10 6.96 3.21
CA SER A 70 3.54 6.54 1.92
C SER A 70 2.84 5.20 2.06
N PHE A 71 1.77 5.04 1.30
CA PHE A 71 1.02 3.79 1.21
C PHE A 71 0.71 3.53 -0.27
N VAL A 72 1.25 2.43 -0.80
CA VAL A 72 1.12 2.10 -2.22
C VAL A 72 0.66 0.66 -2.38
N VAL A 73 -0.33 0.46 -3.24
CA VAL A 73 -0.81 -0.88 -3.60
C VAL A 73 -0.26 -1.24 -4.97
N VAL A 74 0.27 -2.46 -5.11
CA VAL A 74 0.80 -2.97 -6.37
C VAL A 74 -0.15 -4.01 -6.93
N SER A 75 -0.72 -3.73 -8.10
CA SER A 75 -1.53 -4.68 -8.85
C SER A 75 -1.63 -4.24 -10.30
N ASP A 76 -1.47 -5.17 -11.23
CA ASP A 76 -1.71 -4.93 -12.67
C ASP A 76 -3.05 -5.51 -13.13
N LYS A 77 -3.90 -5.93 -12.19
CA LYS A 77 -5.19 -6.57 -12.47
C LYS A 77 -6.38 -5.63 -12.27
N VAL A 78 -6.14 -4.36 -11.95
CA VAL A 78 -7.19 -3.37 -11.74
C VAL A 78 -7.14 -2.32 -12.83
N ASP A 79 -8.30 -1.69 -13.09
CA ASP A 79 -8.35 -0.53 -13.99
C ASP A 79 -7.93 0.71 -13.20
N LEU A 80 -6.73 1.20 -13.48
CA LEU A 80 -6.15 2.33 -12.76
C LEU A 80 -6.97 3.61 -12.92
N ASP A 81 -7.67 3.76 -14.05
CA ASP A 81 -8.52 4.94 -14.31
C ASP A 81 -9.76 4.97 -13.42
N MET A 82 -10.14 3.81 -12.88
CA MET A 82 -11.32 3.66 -12.02
C MET A 82 -10.98 3.73 -10.54
N MET A 83 -9.70 3.84 -10.17
CA MET A 83 -9.28 3.86 -8.77
C MET A 83 -9.56 5.21 -8.13
N PRO A 84 -9.97 5.25 -6.84
CA PRO A 84 -10.10 6.51 -6.11
C PRO A 84 -8.76 7.25 -6.04
N ASP A 85 -8.79 8.57 -6.14
CA ASP A 85 -7.59 9.42 -6.07
C ASP A 85 -6.85 9.29 -4.73
N GLU A 86 -7.55 8.90 -3.67
CA GLU A 86 -6.98 8.76 -2.33
C GLU A 86 -6.11 7.52 -2.17
N ILE A 87 -6.16 6.58 -3.12
CA ILE A 87 -5.35 5.36 -3.08
C ILE A 87 -4.38 5.37 -4.25
N VAL A 88 -3.10 5.21 -3.96
CA VAL A 88 -2.08 5.07 -5.00
C VAL A 88 -1.97 3.59 -5.35
N VAL A 89 -2.30 3.25 -6.59
CA VAL A 89 -2.17 1.89 -7.13
C VAL A 89 -1.26 1.96 -8.35
N VAL A 90 -0.24 1.11 -8.38
CA VAL A 90 0.71 1.04 -9.49
C VAL A 90 0.84 -0.41 -9.96
N PRO A 91 1.19 -0.64 -11.23
CA PRO A 91 1.22 -2.00 -11.78
C PRO A 91 2.46 -2.80 -11.40
N THR A 92 3.55 -2.17 -10.97
CA THR A 92 4.80 -2.86 -10.66
C THR A 92 5.39 -2.42 -9.33
N LEU A 93 6.17 -3.32 -8.74
CA LEU A 93 6.88 -3.03 -7.50
C LEU A 93 7.91 -1.91 -7.67
N HIS A 94 8.58 -1.87 -8.82
CA HIS A 94 9.55 -0.81 -9.14
C HIS A 94 8.88 0.57 -9.08
N GLU A 95 7.71 0.72 -9.68
CA GLU A 95 6.96 1.97 -9.64
C GLU A 95 6.53 2.35 -8.22
N ALA A 96 6.23 1.35 -7.38
CA ALA A 96 5.88 1.61 -5.98
C ALA A 96 7.04 2.24 -5.23
N TYR A 97 8.25 1.74 -5.40
CA TYR A 97 9.44 2.32 -4.78
C TYR A 97 9.74 3.73 -5.33
N ASP A 98 9.52 3.95 -6.62
CA ASP A 98 9.68 5.27 -7.23
C ASP A 98 8.71 6.29 -6.62
N ILE A 99 7.46 5.90 -6.39
CA ILE A 99 6.46 6.76 -5.74
C ILE A 99 6.91 7.15 -4.33
N ILE A 100 7.40 6.19 -3.56
CA ILE A 100 7.85 6.45 -2.19
C ILE A 100 9.03 7.43 -2.20
N GLU A 101 10.00 7.22 -3.07
CA GLU A 101 11.15 8.11 -3.19
C GLU A 101 10.73 9.52 -3.55
N MET A 102 9.83 9.67 -4.51
CA MET A 102 9.32 10.97 -4.93
C MET A 102 8.56 11.65 -3.78
N GLU A 103 7.73 10.93 -3.06
CA GLU A 103 6.95 11.49 -1.95
C GLU A 103 7.86 11.88 -0.78
N ASP A 104 8.90 11.11 -0.51
CA ASP A 104 9.89 11.49 0.51
C ASP A 104 10.60 12.80 0.16
N ILE A 105 10.98 12.97 -1.10
CA ILE A 105 11.59 14.21 -1.58
C ILE A 105 10.61 15.39 -1.39
N GLU A 106 9.36 15.21 -1.73
CA GLU A 106 8.33 16.24 -1.55
C GLU A 106 8.17 16.63 -0.09
N ARG A 107 8.17 15.66 0.83
CA ARG A 107 8.07 15.93 2.26
C ARG A 107 9.29 16.70 2.77
N ASP A 108 10.48 16.35 2.31
CA ASP A 108 11.71 17.04 2.69
C ASP A 108 11.71 18.50 2.21
N LEU A 109 11.01 18.78 1.09
CA LEU A 109 10.85 20.13 0.56
C LEU A 109 9.70 20.91 1.21
N GLY A 110 8.95 20.27 2.11
CA GLY A 110 7.86 20.92 2.84
C GLY A 110 6.52 20.96 2.10
N PHE A 111 6.35 20.11 1.10
CA PHE A 111 5.08 20.00 0.36
C PHE A 111 4.08 19.05 1.01
#